data_8430196e0b95c0842f3a8661d1134d6e
#
_entry.id   8430196e0b95c0842f3a8661d1134d6e
#
_cell.length_a   1.000
_cell.length_b   1.000
_cell.length_c   1.000
_cell.angle_alpha   90.00
_cell.angle_beta   90.00
_cell.angle_gamma   90.00
#
_symmetry.space_group_name_H-M   'P 1'
#
loop_
_entity.id
_entity.type
_entity.pdbx_description
1 polymer ?
#
loop_
_entity_poly.entity_id
_entity_poly.type
_entity_poly.pdbx_seq_one_letter_code
_entity_poly.pdbx_strand_id
1 'polypeptide(L)'
;MTLSIAVDRHTLALISIVGSSLDVLGAMYLAYDLLGGEHGPLRTLTRAVTYGALYGLGYGLALGPVFGLTSGAAHGVTLAWEFSRASRHQPKPGFWLDVAMSAIRGCGFALGSSFLFGARFGVLFGAFSTIGQAVAYHYGIRPTVDYKPSRQPRFTRFQLLAALNRTAGYTVAGYLSSLAAGQREHALAVGLRTGLAVGLVTAIAGFFTPRIEWGADRVPEKRMGVFGVGLILIGFALQSVQYWTTLLDVSVK
;
A
#
# COMPACT_ATOMS: atom_id res chain seq x y z
N MET A 1 19.03 21.04 -36.05
CA MET A 1 19.16 19.72 -35.42
C MET A 1 18.01 19.60 -34.40
N THR A 2 16.85 19.09 -34.82
CA THR A 2 15.68 18.96 -33.97
C THR A 2 15.86 17.67 -33.15
N LEU A 3 16.09 17.80 -31.83
CA LEU A 3 16.10 16.69 -30.93
C LEU A 3 14.66 16.13 -30.90
N SER A 4 14.41 15.05 -31.63
CA SER A 4 13.13 14.32 -31.52
C SER A 4 13.16 13.49 -30.24
N ILE A 5 12.69 14.06 -29.14
CA ILE A 5 12.45 13.32 -27.91
C ILE A 5 11.09 12.63 -28.08
N ALA A 6 11.11 11.31 -28.26
CA ALA A 6 9.88 10.52 -28.28
C ALA A 6 9.53 10.11 -26.86
N VAL A 7 8.40 10.56 -26.35
CA VAL A 7 7.88 10.17 -25.03
C VAL A 7 6.81 9.08 -25.21
N ASP A 8 6.93 8.02 -24.44
CA ASP A 8 5.95 6.92 -24.45
C ASP A 8 4.64 7.32 -23.77
N ARG A 9 3.50 6.96 -24.37
CA ARG A 9 2.14 7.23 -23.84
C ARG A 9 1.93 6.63 -22.45
N HIS A 10 2.48 5.45 -22.19
CA HIS A 10 2.36 4.83 -20.88
C HIS A 10 3.12 5.62 -19.81
N THR A 11 4.28 6.18 -20.15
CA THR A 11 5.04 7.04 -19.24
C THR A 11 4.27 8.32 -18.92
N LEU A 12 3.63 8.96 -19.90
CA LEU A 12 2.79 10.14 -19.66
C LEU A 12 1.57 9.80 -18.78
N ALA A 13 0.93 8.67 -19.05
CA ALA A 13 -0.20 8.21 -18.22
C ALA A 13 0.23 7.94 -16.78
N LEU A 14 1.38 7.32 -16.55
CA LEU A 14 1.93 7.08 -15.22
C LEU A 14 2.25 8.39 -14.49
N ILE A 15 2.88 9.35 -15.16
CA ILE A 15 3.16 10.68 -14.61
C ILE A 15 1.85 11.38 -14.19
N SER A 16 0.81 11.33 -15.05
CA SER A 16 -0.50 11.92 -14.73
C SER A 16 -1.19 11.24 -13.56
N ILE A 17 -1.11 9.90 -13.46
CA ILE A 17 -1.68 9.14 -12.34
C ILE A 17 -0.95 9.49 -11.03
N VAL A 18 0.38 9.56 -11.05
CA VAL A 18 1.17 9.97 -9.89
C VAL A 18 0.80 11.41 -9.49
N GLY A 19 0.72 12.32 -10.46
CA GLY A 19 0.31 13.71 -10.23
C GLY A 19 -1.06 13.81 -9.56
N SER A 20 -2.07 13.14 -10.13
CA SER A 20 -3.43 13.10 -9.55
C SER A 20 -3.46 12.50 -8.15
N SER A 21 -2.64 11.48 -7.89
CA SER A 21 -2.52 10.87 -6.56
C SER A 21 -1.93 11.84 -5.54
N LEU A 22 -0.94 12.64 -5.94
CA LEU A 22 -0.35 13.68 -5.10
C LEU A 22 -1.33 14.81 -4.81
N ASP A 23 -2.15 15.21 -5.78
CA ASP A 23 -3.20 16.21 -5.58
C ASP A 23 -4.24 15.75 -4.56
N VAL A 24 -4.72 14.53 -4.68
CA VAL A 24 -5.66 13.94 -3.71
C VAL A 24 -5.02 13.89 -2.32
N LEU A 25 -3.78 13.44 -2.22
CA LEU A 25 -3.04 13.37 -0.94
C LEU A 25 -2.85 14.77 -0.35
N GLY A 26 -2.47 15.74 -1.17
CA GLY A 26 -2.27 17.12 -0.76
C GLY A 26 -3.57 17.79 -0.28
N ALA A 27 -4.67 17.58 -1.01
CA ALA A 27 -5.99 18.05 -0.61
C ALA A 27 -6.43 17.45 0.73
N MET A 28 -6.11 16.17 0.98
CA MET A 28 -6.42 15.51 2.24
C MET A 28 -5.59 16.06 3.41
N TYR A 29 -4.31 16.37 3.21
CA TYR A 29 -3.48 17.00 4.25
C TYR A 29 -3.95 18.43 4.55
N LEU A 30 -4.35 19.18 3.51
CA LEU A 30 -4.91 20.50 3.68
C LEU A 30 -6.26 20.45 4.43
N ALA A 31 -7.14 19.54 4.04
CA ALA A 31 -8.42 19.34 4.73
C ALA A 31 -8.25 18.81 6.16
N TYR A 32 -7.20 18.01 6.41
CA TYR A 32 -6.85 17.54 7.75
C TYR A 32 -6.60 18.69 8.72
N ASP A 33 -5.83 19.70 8.27
CA ASP A 33 -5.57 20.92 9.06
C ASP A 33 -6.86 21.71 9.34
N LEU A 34 -7.69 21.88 8.31
CA LEU A 34 -8.93 22.65 8.39
C LEU A 34 -10.03 21.98 9.25
N LEU A 35 -10.03 20.66 9.39
CA LEU A 35 -11.09 19.89 10.05
C LEU A 35 -10.70 19.32 11.42
N GLY A 36 -9.74 19.92 12.08
CA GLY A 36 -9.42 19.63 13.48
C GLY A 36 -8.26 18.62 13.68
N GLY A 37 -7.39 18.50 12.70
CA GLY A 37 -6.06 17.87 12.85
C GLY A 37 -6.10 16.46 13.44
N GLU A 38 -5.34 16.26 14.51
CA GLU A 38 -5.16 14.95 15.17
C GLU A 38 -6.47 14.31 15.65
N HIS A 39 -7.45 15.13 16.01
CA HIS A 39 -8.75 14.69 16.52
C HIS A 39 -9.85 14.71 15.46
N GLY A 40 -9.54 15.18 14.25
CA GLY A 40 -10.48 15.34 13.15
C GLY A 40 -10.96 14.03 12.51
N PRO A 41 -12.14 14.05 11.85
CA PRO A 41 -12.74 12.87 11.21
C PRO A 41 -11.90 12.36 10.02
N LEU A 42 -11.11 13.24 9.39
CA LEU A 42 -10.32 12.89 8.21
C LEU A 42 -9.04 12.11 8.52
N ARG A 43 -8.59 12.04 9.77
CA ARG A 43 -7.36 11.32 10.12
C ARG A 43 -7.36 9.86 9.64
N THR A 44 -8.48 9.15 9.85
CA THR A 44 -8.60 7.76 9.40
C THR A 44 -8.56 7.65 7.88
N LEU A 45 -9.20 8.58 7.17
CA LEU A 45 -9.20 8.63 5.72
C LEU A 45 -7.80 8.94 5.15
N THR A 46 -7.11 9.93 5.72
CA THR A 46 -5.72 10.28 5.35
C THR A 46 -4.79 9.09 5.54
N ARG A 47 -4.94 8.36 6.65
CA ARG A 47 -4.22 7.09 6.89
C ARG A 47 -4.53 6.06 5.82
N ALA A 48 -5.81 5.87 5.49
CA ALA A 48 -6.22 4.90 4.48
C ALA A 48 -5.57 5.18 3.12
N VAL A 49 -5.56 6.44 2.70
CA VAL A 49 -4.94 6.83 1.42
C VAL A 49 -3.43 6.73 1.47
N THR A 50 -2.78 7.21 2.54
CA THR A 50 -1.32 7.14 2.69
C THR A 50 -0.82 5.70 2.67
N TYR A 51 -1.45 4.81 3.43
CA TYR A 51 -1.04 3.40 3.45
C TYR A 51 -1.48 2.66 2.20
N GLY A 52 -2.65 3.01 1.66
CA GLY A 52 -3.10 2.50 0.37
C GLY A 52 -2.10 2.80 -0.74
N ALA A 53 -1.62 4.04 -0.81
CA ALA A 53 -0.60 4.47 -1.77
C ALA A 53 0.74 3.76 -1.53
N LEU A 54 1.21 3.68 -0.28
CA LEU A 54 2.49 3.02 0.04
C LEU A 54 2.50 1.54 -0.36
N TYR A 55 1.48 0.79 0.04
CA TYR A 55 1.35 -0.62 -0.33
C TYR A 55 1.00 -0.79 -1.80
N GLY A 56 0.13 0.08 -2.32
CA GLY A 56 -0.28 0.07 -3.72
C GLY A 56 0.88 0.29 -4.69
N LEU A 57 1.72 1.28 -4.43
CA LEU A 57 2.94 1.52 -5.21
C LEU A 57 3.92 0.34 -5.09
N GLY A 58 4.18 -0.15 -3.87
CA GLY A 58 5.06 -1.28 -3.65
C GLY A 58 4.61 -2.53 -4.40
N TYR A 59 3.36 -2.91 -4.25
CA TYR A 59 2.80 -4.07 -4.97
C TYR A 59 2.63 -3.81 -6.46
N GLY A 60 2.30 -2.58 -6.86
CA GLY A 60 2.16 -2.19 -8.26
C GLY A 60 3.47 -2.34 -9.03
N LEU A 61 4.58 -1.90 -8.43
CA LEU A 61 5.92 -2.05 -9.00
C LEU A 61 6.39 -3.51 -9.03
N ALA A 62 6.06 -4.30 -8.01
CA ALA A 62 6.53 -5.68 -7.89
C ALA A 62 5.69 -6.69 -8.69
N LEU A 63 4.36 -6.51 -8.73
CA LEU A 63 3.41 -7.48 -9.26
C LEU A 63 2.47 -6.92 -10.34
N GLY A 64 2.50 -5.62 -10.59
CA GLY A 64 1.70 -4.96 -11.62
C GLY A 64 0.58 -4.06 -11.06
N PRO A 65 0.11 -3.09 -11.87
CA PRO A 65 -0.73 -1.98 -11.39
C PRO A 65 -2.08 -2.43 -10.82
N VAL A 66 -2.73 -3.41 -11.41
CA VAL A 66 -4.03 -3.92 -10.92
C VAL A 66 -3.86 -4.58 -9.55
N PHE A 67 -2.79 -5.37 -9.37
CA PHE A 67 -2.47 -5.97 -8.07
C PHE A 67 -2.16 -4.89 -7.03
N GLY A 68 -1.41 -3.86 -7.41
CA GLY A 68 -1.12 -2.70 -6.57
C GLY A 68 -2.38 -1.99 -6.12
N LEU A 69 -3.29 -1.67 -7.03
CA LEU A 69 -4.52 -0.95 -6.73
C LEU A 69 -5.41 -1.73 -5.74
N THR A 70 -5.69 -3.00 -6.04
CA THR A 70 -6.60 -3.82 -5.22
C THR A 70 -6.02 -4.12 -3.84
N SER A 71 -4.75 -4.52 -3.78
CA SER A 71 -4.06 -4.84 -2.53
C SER A 71 -3.73 -3.58 -1.72
N GLY A 72 -3.39 -2.48 -2.40
CA GLY A 72 -3.16 -1.19 -1.77
C GLY A 72 -4.41 -0.66 -1.08
N ALA A 73 -5.54 -0.65 -1.76
CA ALA A 73 -6.83 -0.22 -1.18
C ALA A 73 -7.19 -1.06 0.05
N ALA A 74 -7.07 -2.39 -0.04
CA ALA A 74 -7.36 -3.29 1.08
C ALA A 74 -6.42 -3.06 2.28
N HIS A 75 -5.12 -2.84 2.06
CA HIS A 75 -4.16 -2.51 3.13
C HIS A 75 -4.41 -1.12 3.69
N GLY A 76 -4.71 -0.13 2.85
CA GLY A 76 -5.01 1.23 3.27
C GLY A 76 -6.13 1.27 4.27
N VAL A 77 -7.28 0.69 3.92
CA VAL A 77 -8.46 0.64 4.80
C VAL A 77 -8.17 -0.08 6.12
N THR A 78 -7.57 -1.26 6.04
CA THR A 78 -7.34 -2.10 7.24
C THR A 78 -6.29 -1.50 8.17
N LEU A 79 -5.19 -0.94 7.64
CA LEU A 79 -4.16 -0.30 8.46
C LEU A 79 -4.64 1.02 9.07
N ALA A 80 -5.38 1.83 8.31
CA ALA A 80 -5.98 3.06 8.84
C ALA A 80 -6.86 2.76 10.06
N TRP A 81 -7.65 1.71 9.97
CA TRP A 81 -8.48 1.28 11.07
C TRP A 81 -7.65 0.77 12.27
N GLU A 82 -6.62 -0.07 12.03
CA GLU A 82 -5.73 -0.58 13.08
C GLU A 82 -5.00 0.56 13.81
N PHE A 83 -4.40 1.51 13.08
CA PHE A 83 -3.71 2.66 13.66
C PHE A 83 -4.67 3.60 14.38
N SER A 84 -5.90 3.78 13.86
CA SER A 84 -6.91 4.60 14.53
C SER A 84 -7.33 4.01 15.87
N ARG A 85 -7.41 2.69 15.97
CA ARG A 85 -7.65 2.01 17.25
C ARG A 85 -6.45 2.13 18.20
N ALA A 86 -5.25 1.90 17.69
CA ALA A 86 -4.02 2.00 18.48
C ALA A 86 -3.83 3.40 19.08
N SER A 87 -4.10 4.46 18.29
CA SER A 87 -4.03 5.84 18.77
C SER A 87 -5.05 6.17 19.87
N ARG A 88 -6.22 5.54 19.81
CA ARG A 88 -7.28 5.69 20.82
C ARG A 88 -7.11 4.78 22.03
N HIS A 89 -5.97 4.10 22.16
CA HIS A 89 -5.69 3.14 23.23
C HIS A 89 -6.76 2.06 23.39
N GLN A 90 -7.47 1.73 22.32
CA GLN A 90 -8.50 0.70 22.36
C GLN A 90 -7.88 -0.69 22.53
N PRO A 91 -8.59 -1.63 23.20
CA PRO A 91 -8.09 -2.98 23.40
C PRO A 91 -7.82 -3.68 22.07
N LYS A 92 -6.92 -4.67 22.08
CA LYS A 92 -6.62 -5.47 20.90
C LYS A 92 -7.90 -6.03 20.28
N PRO A 93 -8.00 -6.09 18.96
CA PRO A 93 -9.15 -6.69 18.29
C PRO A 93 -9.34 -8.15 18.73
N GLY A 94 -10.58 -8.58 18.81
CA GLY A 94 -10.88 -9.99 19.01
C GLY A 94 -10.64 -10.81 17.74
N PHE A 95 -10.57 -12.13 17.88
CA PHE A 95 -10.29 -13.08 16.80
C PHE A 95 -11.13 -12.83 15.52
N TRP A 96 -12.43 -12.69 15.65
CA TRP A 96 -13.32 -12.49 14.48
C TRP A 96 -13.02 -11.20 13.69
N LEU A 97 -12.61 -10.17 14.39
CA LEU A 97 -12.25 -8.92 13.74
C LEU A 97 -10.91 -9.05 13.02
N ASP A 98 -9.97 -9.83 13.56
CA ASP A 98 -8.72 -10.17 12.87
C ASP A 98 -8.98 -10.98 11.61
N VAL A 99 -9.90 -11.93 11.66
CA VAL A 99 -10.36 -12.70 10.49
C VAL A 99 -10.98 -11.75 9.44
N ALA A 100 -11.86 -10.84 9.85
CA ALA A 100 -12.50 -9.90 8.93
C ALA A 100 -11.46 -8.99 8.23
N MET A 101 -10.51 -8.42 8.98
CA MET A 101 -9.43 -7.60 8.42
C MET A 101 -8.52 -8.40 7.49
N SER A 102 -8.22 -9.63 7.85
CA SER A 102 -7.43 -10.53 7.00
C SER A 102 -8.19 -10.90 5.73
N ALA A 103 -9.51 -11.08 5.81
CA ALA A 103 -10.36 -11.35 4.65
C ALA A 103 -10.39 -10.16 3.68
N ILE A 104 -10.51 -8.93 4.18
CA ILE A 104 -10.44 -7.73 3.32
C ILE A 104 -9.12 -7.70 2.55
N ARG A 105 -7.98 -7.96 3.20
CA ARG A 105 -6.68 -8.03 2.54
C ARG A 105 -6.57 -9.21 1.58
N GLY A 106 -7.09 -10.37 1.98
CA GLY A 106 -7.17 -11.55 1.14
C GLY A 106 -7.99 -11.33 -0.13
N CYS A 107 -9.12 -10.60 -0.04
CA CYS A 107 -9.90 -10.19 -1.20
C CYS A 107 -9.10 -9.27 -2.14
N GLY A 108 -8.35 -8.31 -1.61
CA GLY A 108 -7.46 -7.47 -2.42
C GLY A 108 -6.42 -8.30 -3.17
N PHE A 109 -5.80 -9.27 -2.51
CA PHE A 109 -4.88 -10.20 -3.14
C PHE A 109 -5.56 -11.15 -4.14
N ALA A 110 -6.75 -11.65 -3.81
CA ALA A 110 -7.53 -12.49 -4.72
C ALA A 110 -7.84 -11.77 -6.02
N LEU A 111 -8.37 -10.56 -5.94
CA LEU A 111 -8.71 -9.75 -7.11
C LEU A 111 -7.45 -9.47 -7.96
N GLY A 112 -6.40 -8.92 -7.36
CA GLY A 112 -5.17 -8.57 -8.08
C GLY A 112 -4.50 -9.77 -8.73
N SER A 113 -4.41 -10.89 -8.04
CA SER A 113 -3.79 -12.10 -8.58
C SER A 113 -4.68 -12.83 -9.60
N SER A 114 -6.00 -12.67 -9.54
CA SER A 114 -6.91 -13.20 -10.57
C SER A 114 -6.62 -12.61 -11.95
N PHE A 115 -6.30 -11.33 -12.01
CA PHE A 115 -5.91 -10.68 -13.28
C PHE A 115 -4.56 -11.13 -13.80
N LEU A 116 -3.62 -11.51 -12.91
CA LEU A 116 -2.27 -11.91 -13.29
C LEU A 116 -2.17 -13.40 -13.66
N PHE A 117 -2.83 -14.25 -12.88
CA PHE A 117 -2.62 -15.70 -12.91
C PHE A 117 -3.91 -16.51 -13.13
N GLY A 118 -5.04 -15.82 -13.33
CA GLY A 118 -6.36 -16.43 -13.53
C GLY A 118 -7.17 -16.56 -12.24
N ALA A 119 -8.49 -16.62 -12.38
CA ALA A 119 -9.45 -16.55 -11.27
C ALA A 119 -9.27 -17.68 -10.24
N ARG A 120 -9.00 -18.91 -10.69
CA ARG A 120 -8.78 -20.05 -9.79
C ARG A 120 -7.56 -19.85 -8.89
N PHE A 121 -6.45 -19.37 -9.46
CA PHE A 121 -5.27 -19.00 -8.69
C PHE A 121 -5.61 -17.89 -7.69
N GLY A 122 -6.28 -16.82 -8.15
CA GLY A 122 -6.58 -15.67 -7.32
C GLY A 122 -7.43 -15.99 -6.09
N VAL A 123 -8.49 -16.77 -6.26
CA VAL A 123 -9.34 -17.19 -5.15
C VAL A 123 -8.56 -18.01 -4.12
N LEU A 124 -7.77 -18.97 -4.56
CA LEU A 124 -6.95 -19.81 -3.66
C LEU A 124 -5.87 -18.99 -2.95
N PHE A 125 -5.17 -18.11 -3.69
CA PHE A 125 -4.14 -17.26 -3.13
C PHE A 125 -4.72 -16.28 -2.09
N GLY A 126 -5.89 -15.70 -2.37
CA GLY A 126 -6.62 -14.86 -1.42
C GLY A 126 -7.06 -15.62 -0.16
N ALA A 127 -7.57 -16.84 -0.31
CA ALA A 127 -7.96 -17.70 0.82
C ALA A 127 -6.76 -18.06 1.71
N PHE A 128 -5.65 -18.54 1.11
CA PHE A 128 -4.41 -18.80 1.85
C PHE A 128 -3.87 -17.55 2.54
N SER A 129 -3.93 -16.40 1.86
CA SER A 129 -3.52 -15.12 2.42
C SER A 129 -4.37 -14.72 3.63
N THR A 130 -5.69 -14.92 3.54
CA THR A 130 -6.63 -14.66 4.66
C THR A 130 -6.28 -15.51 5.87
N ILE A 131 -6.15 -16.81 5.67
CA ILE A 131 -5.85 -17.77 6.76
C ILE A 131 -4.48 -17.43 7.38
N GLY A 132 -3.44 -17.28 6.57
CA GLY A 132 -2.10 -16.99 7.06
C GLY A 132 -2.02 -15.68 7.84
N GLN A 133 -2.72 -14.63 7.40
CA GLN A 133 -2.77 -13.36 8.13
C GLN A 133 -3.59 -13.46 9.41
N ALA A 134 -4.74 -14.14 9.40
CA ALA A 134 -5.57 -14.31 10.60
C ALA A 134 -4.79 -15.06 11.68
N VAL A 135 -4.09 -16.13 11.31
CA VAL A 135 -3.21 -16.90 12.21
C VAL A 135 -2.08 -16.00 12.75
N ALA A 136 -1.37 -15.27 11.89
CA ALA A 136 -0.30 -14.37 12.33
C ALA A 136 -0.81 -13.31 13.32
N TYR A 137 -1.99 -12.74 13.07
CA TYR A 137 -2.61 -11.74 13.96
C TYR A 137 -3.06 -12.33 15.29
N HIS A 138 -3.57 -13.54 15.29
CA HIS A 138 -3.92 -14.26 16.52
C HIS A 138 -2.70 -14.41 17.44
N TYR A 139 -1.53 -14.72 16.87
CA TYR A 139 -0.25 -14.79 17.60
C TYR A 139 0.43 -13.42 17.82
N GLY A 140 -0.24 -12.32 17.52
CA GLY A 140 0.26 -10.97 17.79
C GLY A 140 1.28 -10.44 16.79
N ILE A 141 1.49 -11.10 15.66
CA ILE A 141 2.36 -10.62 14.58
C ILE A 141 1.59 -9.57 13.75
N ARG A 142 1.58 -8.32 14.25
CA ARG A 142 0.84 -7.20 13.65
C ARG A 142 1.77 -6.05 13.29
N PRO A 143 1.49 -5.30 12.21
CA PRO A 143 2.27 -4.12 11.85
C PRO A 143 2.27 -3.02 12.93
N THR A 144 1.22 -2.98 13.76
CA THR A 144 0.96 -1.93 14.76
C THR A 144 1.38 -2.27 16.17
N VAL A 145 1.91 -3.49 16.43
CA VAL A 145 2.17 -3.99 17.80
C VAL A 145 3.13 -3.10 18.59
N ASP A 146 4.13 -2.55 17.92
CA ASP A 146 5.20 -1.77 18.56
C ASP A 146 5.01 -0.25 18.39
N TYR A 147 3.90 0.20 17.82
CA TYR A 147 3.64 1.62 17.64
C TYR A 147 3.25 2.27 18.96
N LYS A 148 4.04 3.24 19.39
CA LYS A 148 3.77 4.11 20.54
C LYS A 148 3.98 5.57 20.12
N PRO A 149 2.95 6.44 20.22
CA PRO A 149 3.08 7.84 19.84
C PRO A 149 4.20 8.59 20.57
N SER A 150 4.45 8.21 21.83
CA SER A 150 5.46 8.84 22.70
C SER A 150 6.91 8.47 22.34
N ARG A 151 7.16 7.44 21.54
CA ARG A 151 8.51 6.92 21.27
C ARG A 151 8.81 6.88 19.78
N GLN A 152 10.00 7.38 19.40
CA GLN A 152 10.47 7.24 18.03
C GLN A 152 10.54 5.78 17.62
N PRO A 153 9.88 5.39 16.51
CA PRO A 153 9.88 4.01 16.07
C PRO A 153 11.27 3.58 15.61
N ARG A 154 11.73 2.47 16.15
CA ARG A 154 12.97 1.81 15.73
C ARG A 154 12.61 0.60 14.87
N PHE A 155 13.53 0.22 13.99
CA PHE A 155 13.39 -1.06 13.29
C PHE A 155 13.56 -2.20 14.30
N THR A 156 12.56 -3.05 14.41
CA THR A 156 12.55 -4.13 15.40
C THR A 156 12.76 -5.48 14.73
N ARG A 157 13.33 -6.45 15.51
CA ARG A 157 13.39 -7.84 15.06
C ARG A 157 12.01 -8.41 14.69
N PHE A 158 10.95 -7.92 15.31
CA PHE A 158 9.58 -8.31 14.96
C PHE A 158 9.16 -7.89 13.56
N GLN A 159 9.57 -6.72 13.09
CA GLN A 159 9.32 -6.29 11.71
C GLN A 159 10.05 -7.18 10.71
N LEU A 160 11.31 -7.54 11.02
CA LEU A 160 12.06 -8.49 10.20
C LEU A 160 11.39 -9.88 10.18
N LEU A 161 11.03 -10.40 11.34
CA LEU A 161 10.34 -11.69 11.45
C LEU A 161 8.99 -11.67 10.73
N ALA A 162 8.24 -10.56 10.81
CA ALA A 162 6.99 -10.40 10.07
C ALA A 162 7.22 -10.42 8.56
N ALA A 163 8.26 -9.74 8.07
CA ALA A 163 8.63 -9.77 6.65
C ALA A 163 9.03 -11.17 6.20
N LEU A 164 9.90 -11.86 6.96
CA LEU A 164 10.33 -13.24 6.67
C LEU A 164 9.16 -14.22 6.69
N ASN A 165 8.30 -14.14 7.72
CA ASN A 165 7.10 -14.96 7.81
C ASN A 165 6.17 -14.74 6.61
N ARG A 166 6.00 -13.48 6.18
CA ARG A 166 5.22 -13.18 4.98
C ARG A 166 5.90 -13.68 3.72
N THR A 167 7.21 -13.50 3.56
CA THR A 167 7.94 -14.08 2.42
C THR A 167 7.68 -15.58 2.34
N ALA A 168 7.91 -16.33 3.41
CA ALA A 168 7.70 -17.77 3.43
C ALA A 168 6.24 -18.17 3.20
N GLY A 169 5.31 -17.55 3.93
CA GLY A 169 3.87 -17.83 3.83
C GLY A 169 3.31 -17.57 2.43
N TYR A 170 3.67 -16.46 1.81
CA TYR A 170 3.21 -16.14 0.45
C TYR A 170 3.95 -16.90 -0.64
N THR A 171 5.18 -17.35 -0.40
CA THR A 171 5.84 -18.33 -1.27
C THR A 171 5.07 -19.64 -1.30
N VAL A 172 4.71 -20.16 -0.14
CA VAL A 172 3.91 -21.40 -0.01
C VAL A 172 2.51 -21.19 -0.61
N ALA A 173 1.83 -20.08 -0.29
CA ALA A 173 0.51 -19.79 -0.84
C ALA A 173 0.53 -19.69 -2.37
N GLY A 174 1.49 -18.99 -2.94
CA GLY A 174 1.65 -18.84 -4.39
C GLY A 174 1.97 -20.18 -5.06
N TYR A 175 2.86 -20.96 -4.47
CA TYR A 175 3.19 -22.30 -4.95
C TYR A 175 1.96 -23.23 -4.96
N LEU A 176 1.27 -23.37 -3.85
CA LEU A 176 0.09 -24.23 -3.73
C LEU A 176 -1.06 -23.76 -4.64
N SER A 177 -1.26 -22.45 -4.75
CA SER A 177 -2.28 -21.89 -5.64
C SER A 177 -1.97 -22.18 -7.11
N SER A 178 -0.69 -22.11 -7.52
CA SER A 178 -0.25 -22.50 -8.87
C SER A 178 -0.48 -23.98 -9.14
N LEU A 179 -0.10 -24.85 -8.21
CA LEU A 179 -0.34 -26.29 -8.35
C LEU A 179 -1.83 -26.61 -8.51
N ALA A 180 -2.67 -26.03 -7.65
CA ALA A 180 -4.10 -26.25 -7.68
C ALA A 180 -4.79 -25.59 -8.90
N ALA A 181 -4.19 -24.54 -9.48
CA ALA A 181 -4.62 -23.94 -10.74
C ALA A 181 -4.14 -24.70 -11.99
N GLY A 182 -3.34 -25.77 -11.82
CA GLY A 182 -2.80 -26.57 -12.92
C GLY A 182 -1.50 -26.03 -13.52
N GLN A 183 -0.91 -24.99 -12.95
CA GLN A 183 0.31 -24.33 -13.46
C GLN A 183 1.58 -24.95 -12.84
N ARG A 184 1.74 -26.27 -12.94
CA ARG A 184 2.78 -27.03 -12.22
C ARG A 184 4.21 -26.61 -12.60
N GLU A 185 4.47 -26.38 -13.88
CA GLU A 185 5.81 -26.04 -14.39
C GLU A 185 6.34 -24.71 -13.83
N HIS A 186 5.46 -23.76 -13.53
CA HIS A 186 5.81 -22.42 -13.05
C HIS A 186 5.55 -22.22 -11.56
N ALA A 187 5.02 -23.25 -10.85
CA ALA A 187 4.56 -23.10 -9.48
C ALA A 187 5.62 -22.54 -8.53
N LEU A 188 6.85 -23.03 -8.61
CA LEU A 188 7.95 -22.55 -7.75
C LEU A 188 8.31 -21.10 -8.08
N ALA A 189 8.41 -20.74 -9.35
CA ALA A 189 8.75 -19.39 -9.79
C ALA A 189 7.68 -18.37 -9.35
N VAL A 190 6.40 -18.72 -9.53
CA VAL A 190 5.28 -17.89 -9.08
C VAL A 190 5.26 -17.76 -7.55
N GLY A 191 5.47 -18.86 -6.82
CA GLY A 191 5.58 -18.84 -5.38
C GLY A 191 6.70 -17.93 -4.88
N LEU A 192 7.90 -18.07 -5.41
CA LEU A 192 9.04 -17.21 -5.05
C LEU A 192 8.79 -15.75 -5.40
N ARG A 193 8.29 -15.46 -6.60
CA ARG A 193 7.99 -14.10 -7.03
C ARG A 193 6.97 -13.43 -6.11
N THR A 194 5.87 -14.10 -5.80
CA THR A 194 4.83 -13.55 -4.93
C THR A 194 5.32 -13.41 -3.49
N GLY A 195 6.03 -14.40 -2.96
CA GLY A 195 6.57 -14.36 -1.61
C GLY A 195 7.61 -13.27 -1.41
N LEU A 196 8.58 -13.14 -2.32
CA LEU A 196 9.60 -12.09 -2.27
C LEU A 196 8.97 -10.70 -2.42
N ALA A 197 8.04 -10.53 -3.36
CA ALA A 197 7.34 -9.26 -3.55
C ALA A 197 6.58 -8.84 -2.28
N VAL A 198 5.77 -9.75 -1.71
CA VAL A 198 4.99 -9.44 -0.50
C VAL A 198 5.89 -9.24 0.71
N GLY A 199 6.95 -10.04 0.86
CA GLY A 199 7.91 -9.90 1.95
C GLY A 199 8.66 -8.57 1.89
N LEU A 200 9.18 -8.18 0.73
CA LEU A 200 9.90 -6.93 0.51
C LEU A 200 9.00 -5.71 0.75
N VAL A 201 7.80 -5.71 0.16
CA VAL A 201 6.82 -4.61 0.38
C VAL A 201 6.45 -4.52 1.85
N THR A 202 6.27 -5.66 2.54
CA THR A 202 5.99 -5.68 3.98
C THR A 202 7.15 -5.12 4.80
N ALA A 203 8.39 -5.44 4.44
CA ALA A 203 9.59 -4.92 5.13
C ALA A 203 9.68 -3.39 4.96
N ILE A 204 9.58 -2.91 3.73
CA ILE A 204 9.62 -1.48 3.38
C ILE A 204 8.48 -0.73 4.07
N ALA A 205 7.25 -1.19 3.90
CA ALA A 205 6.09 -0.56 4.50
C ALA A 205 6.13 -0.63 6.04
N GLY A 206 6.54 -1.76 6.61
CA GLY A 206 6.74 -1.91 8.05
C GLY A 206 7.78 -0.96 8.63
N PHE A 207 8.79 -0.60 7.84
CA PHE A 207 9.79 0.40 8.21
C PHE A 207 9.23 1.82 8.16
N PHE A 208 8.53 2.18 7.09
CA PHE A 208 8.06 3.55 6.85
C PHE A 208 6.78 3.89 7.63
N THR A 209 5.82 2.97 7.71
CA THR A 209 4.49 3.22 8.29
C THR A 209 4.55 3.79 9.72
N PRO A 210 5.29 3.20 10.69
CA PRO A 210 5.35 3.76 12.04
C PRO A 210 6.06 5.11 12.10
N ARG A 211 7.00 5.36 11.17
CA ARG A 211 7.72 6.64 11.08
C ARG A 211 6.86 7.76 10.52
N ILE A 212 6.03 7.44 9.52
CA ILE A 212 5.05 8.37 8.97
C ILE A 212 4.06 8.77 10.06
N GLU A 213 3.50 7.81 10.81
CA GLU A 213 2.59 8.09 11.93
C GLU A 213 3.25 8.94 13.02
N TRP A 214 4.46 8.55 13.44
CA TRP A 214 5.19 9.28 14.45
C TRP A 214 5.56 10.71 14.02
N GLY A 215 5.89 10.89 12.75
CA GLY A 215 6.12 12.21 12.14
C GLY A 215 4.84 13.02 12.09
N ALA A 216 3.76 12.42 11.62
CA ALA A 216 2.45 13.06 11.54
C ALA A 216 1.93 13.52 12.91
N ASP A 217 2.14 12.72 13.97
CA ASP A 217 1.75 13.08 15.34
C ASP A 217 2.56 14.25 15.93
N ARG A 218 3.66 14.66 15.31
CA ARG A 218 4.56 15.72 15.81
C ARG A 218 4.64 16.96 14.95
N VAL A 219 4.18 16.87 13.72
CA VAL A 219 4.16 18.04 12.82
C VAL A 219 3.05 18.96 13.29
N PRO A 220 3.33 20.24 13.61
CA PRO A 220 2.30 21.22 13.89
C PRO A 220 1.28 21.27 12.74
N GLU A 221 0.00 21.35 13.06
CA GLU A 221 -1.12 21.33 12.10
C GLU A 221 -0.89 22.26 10.91
N LYS A 222 -0.47 23.51 11.17
CA LYS A 222 -0.13 24.49 10.13
C LYS A 222 0.91 24.00 9.12
N ARG A 223 1.89 23.19 9.54
CA ARG A 223 2.91 22.63 8.63
C ARG A 223 2.36 21.51 7.77
N MET A 224 1.36 20.78 8.25
CA MET A 224 0.67 19.78 7.43
C MET A 224 -0.11 20.43 6.29
N GLY A 225 -0.80 21.54 6.55
CA GLY A 225 -1.46 22.33 5.52
C GLY A 225 -0.48 22.81 4.44
N VAL A 226 0.66 23.36 4.86
CA VAL A 226 1.73 23.79 3.91
C VAL A 226 2.29 22.60 3.12
N PHE A 227 2.50 21.44 3.76
CA PHE A 227 2.92 20.23 3.08
C PHE A 227 1.87 19.75 2.07
N GLY A 228 0.59 19.81 2.45
CA GLY A 228 -0.53 19.51 1.55
C GLY A 228 -0.55 20.39 0.30
N VAL A 229 -0.38 21.69 0.47
CA VAL A 229 -0.25 22.64 -0.66
C VAL A 229 0.95 22.28 -1.54
N GLY A 230 2.10 21.94 -0.96
CA GLY A 230 3.29 21.51 -1.70
C GLY A 230 3.01 20.27 -2.56
N LEU A 231 2.31 19.28 -2.03
CA LEU A 231 1.93 18.07 -2.79
C LEU A 231 0.99 18.40 -3.96
N ILE A 232 0.00 19.29 -3.75
CA ILE A 232 -0.90 19.75 -4.82
C ILE A 232 -0.10 20.44 -5.93
N LEU A 233 0.82 21.32 -5.58
CA LEU A 233 1.64 22.01 -6.58
C LEU A 233 2.52 21.05 -7.39
N ILE A 234 3.13 20.06 -6.74
CA ILE A 234 3.91 19.02 -7.41
C ILE A 234 3.00 18.14 -8.29
N GLY A 235 1.85 17.75 -7.78
CA GLY A 235 0.86 16.95 -8.51
C GLY A 235 0.38 17.66 -9.77
N PHE A 236 0.02 18.92 -9.64
CA PHE A 236 -0.36 19.77 -10.76
C PHE A 236 0.77 19.94 -11.80
N ALA A 237 2.01 20.15 -11.33
CA ALA A 237 3.16 20.23 -12.22
C ALA A 237 3.36 18.93 -13.02
N LEU A 238 3.23 17.77 -12.38
CA LEU A 238 3.34 16.47 -13.05
C LEU A 238 2.21 16.25 -14.05
N GLN A 239 0.97 16.60 -13.72
CA GLN A 239 -0.15 16.49 -14.65
C GLN A 239 -0.01 17.43 -15.84
N SER A 240 0.59 18.60 -15.64
CA SER A 240 0.80 19.57 -16.73
C SER A 240 1.81 19.10 -17.78
N VAL A 241 2.67 18.11 -17.49
CA VAL A 241 3.68 17.58 -18.42
C VAL A 241 3.05 17.15 -19.74
N GLN A 242 1.90 16.46 -19.71
CA GLN A 242 1.20 16.02 -20.93
C GLN A 242 0.75 17.21 -21.81
N TYR A 243 0.39 18.34 -21.22
CA TYR A 243 -0.03 19.55 -21.95
C TYR A 243 1.19 20.26 -22.54
N TRP A 244 2.30 20.29 -21.81
CA TRP A 244 3.57 20.83 -22.31
C TRP A 244 4.15 20.00 -23.44
N THR A 245 4.07 18.66 -23.38
CA THR A 245 4.51 17.81 -24.50
C THR A 245 3.70 18.06 -25.76
N THR A 246 2.39 18.30 -25.63
CA THR A 246 1.51 18.65 -26.75
C THR A 246 1.82 20.04 -27.29
N LEU A 247 2.01 21.04 -26.41
CA LEU A 247 2.28 22.43 -26.79
C LEU A 247 3.64 22.59 -27.52
N LEU A 248 4.61 21.76 -27.14
CA LEU A 248 5.96 21.79 -27.71
C LEU A 248 6.15 20.84 -28.92
N ASP A 249 5.05 20.28 -29.45
CA ASP A 249 5.06 19.33 -30.56
C ASP A 249 6.02 18.13 -30.34
N VAL A 250 6.16 17.68 -29.09
CA VAL A 250 6.96 16.50 -28.77
C VAL A 250 6.23 15.26 -29.28
N SER A 251 6.88 14.46 -30.11
CA SER A 251 6.28 13.24 -30.65
C SER A 251 6.02 12.21 -29.53
N VAL A 252 4.76 11.82 -29.35
CA VAL A 252 4.34 10.80 -28.40
C VAL A 252 4.14 9.49 -29.15
N LYS A 253 4.84 8.43 -28.75
CA LYS A 253 4.75 7.08 -29.31
C LYS A 253 3.90 6.16 -28.44
#